data_e7b46f13a633b01c73ab1cdb30edc7ff
#
_entry.id   e7b46f13a633b01c73ab1cdb30edc7ff
#
_cell.length_a   1.000
_cell.length_b   1.000
_cell.length_c   1.000
_cell.angle_alpha   90.00
_cell.angle_beta   90.00
_cell.angle_gamma   90.00
#
_symmetry.space_group_name_H-M   'P 1'
#
loop_
_entity.id
_entity.type
_entity.pdbx_description
1 polymer ?
#
loop_
_entity_poly.entity_id
_entity_poly.type
_entity_poly.pdbx_seq_one_letter_code
_entity_poly.pdbx_strand_id
1 'polypeptide(L)'
;MNERRRLIPMIAAAGALAALSACSTDSAAAGGTGKFDVVASFYPMAFLAEQIGGDHVSVTSLTQPGQEPHDLEISAKQTAQLQESDAVLYLKNLQPSVDEAVAQAGVKTTIDAATLTSLEKHGNEVGGHAAEHDDEHGEEAGGKDPHIWLDPVKYSEVAKGVGAAFEKADPDHAADYKANTAALVKKLDALNTRFEDGLKNTDSKVFITTHAAFGYLAERYGLTEEAINGLDPESEPSANRVKDLEKMAKADGVTTVFYETLVSDRTAKTIASDAGLKTDVLDPIEGITEKSRGKDYFAVQEANLKALQAALGAK
;
A
#
# COMPACT_ATOMS: atom_id res chain seq x y z
N MET A 1 11.51 -12.74 -100.99
CA MET A 1 12.98 -12.89 -101.04
C MET A 1 13.50 -13.09 -99.64
N ASN A 2 14.12 -14.24 -99.44
CA ASN A 2 15.00 -14.71 -98.34
C ASN A 2 14.51 -14.63 -96.88
N GLU A 3 14.02 -15.74 -96.38
CA GLU A 3 14.72 -16.90 -95.76
C GLU A 3 15.90 -16.53 -94.83
N ARG A 4 15.80 -16.97 -93.58
CA ARG A 4 16.66 -17.90 -92.79
C ARG A 4 16.18 -17.98 -91.33
N ARG A 5 15.51 -19.00 -90.93
CA ARG A 5 15.91 -20.23 -90.25
C ARG A 5 17.16 -20.11 -89.38
N ARG A 6 16.99 -20.37 -88.07
CA ARG A 6 17.81 -21.32 -87.25
C ARG A 6 17.25 -21.30 -85.82
N LEU A 7 16.62 -22.37 -85.42
CA LEU A 7 17.12 -23.53 -84.69
C LEU A 7 17.24 -23.32 -83.17
N ILE A 8 16.48 -24.14 -82.52
CA ILE A 8 16.41 -24.48 -81.08
C ILE A 8 17.73 -25.11 -80.62
N PRO A 9 18.12 -25.02 -79.33
CA PRO A 9 18.00 -26.23 -78.56
C PRO A 9 17.35 -26.07 -77.19
N MET A 10 16.61 -27.09 -76.85
CA MET A 10 16.18 -27.57 -75.58
C MET A 10 17.36 -27.86 -74.67
N ILE A 11 17.32 -27.41 -73.40
CA ILE A 11 18.07 -28.06 -72.30
C ILE A 11 17.17 -28.09 -71.08
N ALA A 12 17.22 -29.23 -70.45
CA ALA A 12 16.35 -29.78 -69.41
C ALA A 12 16.55 -29.23 -68.00
N ALA A 13 15.52 -29.35 -67.26
CA ALA A 13 15.35 -29.75 -65.86
C ALA A 13 16.44 -29.43 -64.84
N ALA A 14 16.06 -28.75 -63.78
CA ALA A 14 16.43 -29.17 -62.41
C ALA A 14 15.46 -28.54 -61.43
N GLY A 15 14.92 -29.37 -60.52
CA GLY A 15 13.95 -29.01 -59.52
C GLY A 15 14.51 -28.02 -58.47
N ALA A 16 13.67 -27.12 -58.04
CA ALA A 16 13.87 -26.33 -56.86
C ALA A 16 12.74 -26.62 -55.85
N LEU A 17 13.12 -27.29 -54.77
CA LEU A 17 12.31 -27.44 -53.57
C LEU A 17 11.87 -26.06 -53.09
N ALA A 18 10.60 -25.84 -53.02
CA ALA A 18 10.01 -24.73 -52.32
C ALA A 18 10.17 -24.94 -50.80
N ALA A 19 11.10 -24.26 -50.19
CA ALA A 19 11.16 -24.07 -48.75
C ALA A 19 9.95 -23.21 -48.35
N LEU A 20 8.95 -23.80 -47.72
CA LEU A 20 7.93 -23.06 -46.98
C LEU A 20 8.61 -22.42 -45.78
N SER A 21 8.99 -21.14 -45.92
CA SER A 21 9.27 -20.27 -44.77
C SER A 21 7.94 -20.05 -44.07
N ALA A 22 7.73 -20.78 -42.95
CA ALA A 22 6.73 -20.41 -41.98
C ALA A 22 7.11 -19.04 -41.43
N CYS A 23 6.46 -18.00 -41.91
CA CYS A 23 6.39 -16.72 -41.21
C CYS A 23 5.60 -17.01 -39.92
N SER A 24 6.32 -17.22 -38.82
CA SER A 24 5.75 -16.95 -37.52
C SER A 24 5.37 -15.47 -37.52
N THR A 25 4.10 -15.18 -37.60
CA THR A 25 3.56 -13.88 -37.24
C THR A 25 3.84 -13.70 -35.76
N ASP A 26 5.00 -13.12 -35.44
CA ASP A 26 5.13 -12.38 -34.18
C ASP A 26 4.04 -11.31 -34.25
N SER A 27 2.95 -11.59 -33.54
CA SER A 27 2.02 -10.55 -33.16
C SER A 27 2.83 -9.64 -32.24
N ALA A 28 3.32 -8.54 -32.81
CA ALA A 28 3.81 -7.43 -32.04
C ALA A 28 2.66 -6.97 -31.14
N ALA A 29 2.61 -7.52 -29.93
CA ALA A 29 1.78 -6.99 -28.86
C ALA A 29 2.22 -5.54 -28.65
N ALA A 30 1.29 -4.66 -28.65
CA ALA A 30 1.47 -3.23 -28.47
C ALA A 30 2.32 -2.98 -27.19
N GLY A 31 3.52 -2.42 -27.40
CA GLY A 31 4.25 -1.59 -26.43
C GLY A 31 4.56 -2.13 -25.04
N GLY A 32 4.55 -3.44 -24.80
CA GLY A 32 4.95 -4.00 -23.51
C GLY A 32 6.47 -3.90 -23.31
N THR A 33 6.91 -3.49 -22.16
CA THR A 33 8.33 -3.42 -21.75
C THR A 33 8.99 -4.82 -21.70
N GLY A 34 8.24 -5.88 -21.93
CA GLY A 34 8.65 -7.27 -21.69
C GLY A 34 8.66 -7.64 -20.20
N LYS A 35 8.20 -6.73 -19.35
CA LYS A 35 8.06 -6.92 -17.92
C LYS A 35 6.61 -7.27 -17.54
N PHE A 36 6.43 -7.89 -16.39
CA PHE A 36 5.12 -8.15 -15.81
C PHE A 36 4.52 -6.83 -15.32
N ASP A 37 3.44 -6.36 -15.96
CA ASP A 37 2.83 -5.06 -15.68
C ASP A 37 1.86 -5.17 -14.50
N VAL A 38 2.17 -4.44 -13.42
CA VAL A 38 1.40 -4.44 -12.17
C VAL A 38 0.82 -3.04 -11.92
N VAL A 39 -0.49 -2.97 -11.74
CA VAL A 39 -1.15 -1.76 -11.21
C VAL A 39 -1.30 -1.92 -9.70
N ALA A 40 -0.77 -0.97 -8.94
CA ALA A 40 -0.91 -0.89 -7.49
C ALA A 40 -1.86 0.23 -7.10
N SER A 41 -2.75 0.01 -6.12
CA SER A 41 -3.77 0.99 -5.79
C SER A 41 -3.21 2.23 -5.09
N PHE A 42 -2.24 2.06 -4.18
CA PHE A 42 -1.58 3.16 -3.45
C PHE A 42 -0.17 2.75 -3.02
N TYR A 43 0.57 3.66 -2.37
CA TYR A 43 2.00 3.51 -2.12
C TYR A 43 2.42 2.19 -1.42
N PRO A 44 1.83 1.73 -0.30
CA PRO A 44 2.20 0.45 0.30
C PRO A 44 2.08 -0.75 -0.66
N MET A 45 1.07 -0.75 -1.52
CA MET A 45 0.91 -1.81 -2.52
C MET A 45 1.97 -1.69 -3.62
N ALA A 46 2.27 -0.48 -4.08
CA ALA A 46 3.34 -0.24 -5.04
C ALA A 46 4.71 -0.66 -4.48
N PHE A 47 4.99 -0.32 -3.22
CA PHE A 47 6.21 -0.72 -2.54
C PHE A 47 6.39 -2.24 -2.49
N LEU A 48 5.34 -3.00 -2.16
CA LEU A 48 5.40 -4.48 -2.19
C LEU A 48 5.69 -4.99 -3.60
N ALA A 49 4.96 -4.48 -4.60
CA ALA A 49 5.13 -4.90 -5.98
C ALA A 49 6.56 -4.66 -6.47
N GLU A 50 7.13 -3.49 -6.18
CA GLU A 50 8.50 -3.12 -6.53
C GLU A 50 9.55 -3.96 -5.80
N GLN A 51 9.40 -4.14 -4.48
CA GLN A 51 10.37 -4.90 -3.68
C GLN A 51 10.38 -6.39 -4.01
N ILE A 52 9.24 -6.96 -4.36
CA ILE A 52 9.08 -8.37 -4.72
C ILE A 52 9.44 -8.58 -6.19
N GLY A 53 8.92 -7.72 -7.06
CA GLY A 53 9.08 -7.85 -8.51
C GLY A 53 10.48 -7.52 -9.01
N GLY A 54 11.16 -6.56 -8.36
CA GLY A 54 12.50 -6.10 -8.79
C GLY A 54 12.52 -5.63 -10.25
N ASP A 55 13.51 -6.09 -11.00
CA ASP A 55 13.69 -5.70 -12.41
C ASP A 55 12.70 -6.37 -13.37
N HIS A 56 11.92 -7.35 -12.90
CA HIS A 56 10.99 -8.13 -13.74
C HIS A 56 9.60 -7.52 -13.84
N VAL A 57 9.28 -6.52 -13.02
CA VAL A 57 7.97 -5.85 -13.03
C VAL A 57 8.05 -4.42 -13.53
N SER A 58 6.92 -3.92 -14.00
CA SER A 58 6.65 -2.50 -14.25
C SER A 58 5.46 -2.12 -13.36
N VAL A 59 5.65 -1.21 -12.41
CA VAL A 59 4.62 -0.84 -11.44
C VAL A 59 4.04 0.52 -11.78
N THR A 60 2.72 0.59 -11.87
CA THR A 60 1.96 1.85 -12.01
C THR A 60 1.07 2.04 -10.78
N SER A 61 1.26 3.14 -10.04
CA SER A 61 0.39 3.48 -8.91
C SER A 61 -0.83 4.28 -9.38
N LEU A 62 -2.03 3.92 -8.87
CA LEU A 62 -3.25 4.69 -9.11
C LEU A 62 -3.26 5.98 -8.30
N THR A 63 -2.84 5.94 -7.04
CA THR A 63 -2.69 7.12 -6.19
C THR A 63 -1.36 7.79 -6.47
N GLN A 64 -1.39 9.09 -6.80
CA GLN A 64 -0.19 9.85 -7.09
C GLN A 64 0.49 10.37 -5.81
N PRO A 65 1.80 10.65 -5.83
CA PRO A 65 2.49 11.25 -4.69
C PRO A 65 1.78 12.53 -4.21
N GLY A 66 1.45 12.59 -2.91
CA GLY A 66 0.77 13.73 -2.29
C GLY A 66 -0.75 13.72 -2.41
N GLN A 67 -1.32 12.72 -3.04
CA GLN A 67 -2.76 12.48 -3.08
C GLN A 67 -3.17 11.58 -1.91
N GLU A 68 -4.25 11.95 -1.23
CA GLU A 68 -4.87 11.16 -0.19
C GLU A 68 -5.55 9.93 -0.83
N PRO A 69 -5.28 8.67 -0.38
CA PRO A 69 -5.79 7.50 -1.07
C PRO A 69 -7.25 7.16 -0.79
N HIS A 70 -7.79 7.46 0.41
CA HIS A 70 -9.16 7.06 0.80
C HIS A 70 -10.21 7.62 -0.16
N ASP A 71 -10.05 8.88 -0.57
CA ASP A 71 -10.96 9.61 -1.46
C ASP A 71 -10.54 9.58 -2.94
N LEU A 72 -9.72 8.61 -3.33
CA LEU A 72 -9.28 8.50 -4.72
C LEU A 72 -10.46 8.26 -5.68
N GLU A 73 -10.62 9.15 -6.65
CA GLU A 73 -11.53 9.00 -7.79
C GLU A 73 -10.76 8.50 -9.03
N ILE A 74 -11.18 7.37 -9.57
CA ILE A 74 -10.51 6.76 -10.74
C ILE A 74 -10.94 7.43 -12.03
N SER A 75 -9.96 7.89 -12.82
CA SER A 75 -10.14 8.39 -14.17
C SER A 75 -10.31 7.27 -15.21
N ALA A 76 -10.92 7.59 -16.36
CA ALA A 76 -11.04 6.66 -17.49
C ALA A 76 -9.68 6.12 -17.97
N LYS A 77 -8.60 6.92 -17.86
CA LYS A 77 -7.24 6.48 -18.17
C LYS A 77 -6.75 5.39 -17.20
N GLN A 78 -6.99 5.55 -15.91
CA GLN A 78 -6.62 4.56 -14.89
C GLN A 78 -7.44 3.28 -15.02
N THR A 79 -8.73 3.38 -15.39
CA THR A 79 -9.55 2.21 -15.73
C THR A 79 -8.97 1.44 -16.91
N ALA A 80 -8.51 2.12 -17.95
CA ALA A 80 -7.85 1.47 -19.10
C ALA A 80 -6.53 0.81 -18.66
N GLN A 81 -5.73 1.46 -17.81
CA GLN A 81 -4.49 0.88 -17.26
C GLN A 81 -4.76 -0.40 -16.45
N LEU A 82 -5.83 -0.44 -15.65
CA LEU A 82 -6.26 -1.67 -14.95
C LEU A 82 -6.56 -2.79 -15.94
N GLN A 83 -7.31 -2.51 -17.00
CA GLN A 83 -7.70 -3.52 -18.01
C GLN A 83 -6.53 -4.07 -18.82
N GLU A 84 -5.49 -3.27 -19.03
CA GLU A 84 -4.31 -3.63 -19.81
C GLU A 84 -3.22 -4.30 -18.97
N SER A 85 -3.29 -4.25 -17.63
CA SER A 85 -2.29 -4.82 -16.73
C SER A 85 -2.35 -6.34 -16.62
N ASP A 86 -1.22 -6.97 -16.31
CA ASP A 86 -1.14 -8.40 -16.02
C ASP A 86 -1.66 -8.72 -14.61
N ALA A 87 -1.46 -7.79 -13.67
CA ALA A 87 -1.95 -7.92 -12.30
C ALA A 87 -2.37 -6.57 -11.70
N VAL A 88 -3.33 -6.63 -10.79
CA VAL A 88 -3.65 -5.53 -9.87
C VAL A 88 -3.39 -5.97 -8.43
N LEU A 89 -2.69 -5.13 -7.67
CA LEU A 89 -2.48 -5.27 -6.23
C LEU A 89 -3.17 -4.11 -5.51
N TYR A 90 -4.19 -4.41 -4.73
CA TYR A 90 -5.02 -3.43 -4.04
C TYR A 90 -5.39 -3.91 -2.63
N LEU A 91 -5.97 -3.03 -1.86
CA LEU A 91 -6.49 -3.34 -0.53
C LEU A 91 -7.98 -2.99 -0.51
N LYS A 92 -8.81 -4.02 -0.48
CA LYS A 92 -10.27 -3.87 -0.50
C LYS A 92 -10.78 -3.10 0.72
N ASN A 93 -11.77 -2.26 0.50
CA ASN A 93 -12.42 -1.36 1.47
C ASN A 93 -11.59 -0.14 1.92
N LEU A 94 -10.40 0.09 1.33
CA LEU A 94 -9.67 1.34 1.53
C LEU A 94 -10.14 2.42 0.54
N GLN A 95 -10.30 2.05 -0.73
CA GLN A 95 -10.57 2.94 -1.85
C GLN A 95 -11.81 2.47 -2.62
N PRO A 96 -13.03 2.98 -2.32
CA PRO A 96 -14.27 2.48 -2.94
C PRO A 96 -14.27 2.52 -4.46
N SER A 97 -13.74 3.60 -5.07
CA SER A 97 -13.67 3.72 -6.53
C SER A 97 -12.72 2.70 -7.17
N VAL A 98 -11.65 2.31 -6.46
CA VAL A 98 -10.73 1.23 -6.89
C VAL A 98 -11.43 -0.12 -6.81
N ASP A 99 -12.14 -0.40 -5.71
CA ASP A 99 -12.88 -1.64 -5.54
C ASP A 99 -13.88 -1.87 -6.68
N GLU A 100 -14.64 -0.83 -7.04
CA GLU A 100 -15.58 -0.87 -8.15
C GLU A 100 -14.89 -1.08 -9.50
N ALA A 101 -13.79 -0.36 -9.75
CA ALA A 101 -13.06 -0.46 -11.00
C ALA A 101 -12.39 -1.82 -11.17
N VAL A 102 -11.79 -2.37 -10.12
CA VAL A 102 -11.18 -3.72 -10.13
C VAL A 102 -12.23 -4.79 -10.39
N ALA A 103 -13.41 -4.68 -9.78
CA ALA A 103 -14.52 -5.62 -10.00
C ALA A 103 -15.00 -5.63 -11.46
N GLN A 104 -14.87 -4.51 -12.19
CA GLN A 104 -15.33 -4.35 -13.57
C GLN A 104 -14.23 -4.57 -14.62
N ALA A 105 -12.96 -4.39 -14.25
CA ALA A 105 -11.85 -4.38 -15.20
C ALA A 105 -11.54 -5.75 -15.82
N GLY A 106 -11.87 -6.87 -15.14
CA GLY A 106 -11.57 -8.20 -15.61
C GLY A 106 -10.06 -8.51 -15.69
N VAL A 107 -9.28 -7.91 -14.80
CA VAL A 107 -7.81 -8.10 -14.72
C VAL A 107 -7.49 -9.58 -14.53
N LYS A 108 -6.47 -10.05 -15.23
CA LYS A 108 -6.08 -11.47 -15.27
C LYS A 108 -5.66 -12.02 -13.91
N THR A 109 -4.93 -11.20 -13.14
CA THR A 109 -4.49 -11.53 -11.79
C THR A 109 -4.90 -10.43 -10.82
N THR A 110 -5.84 -10.71 -9.93
CA THR A 110 -6.31 -9.76 -8.91
C THR A 110 -5.81 -10.22 -7.54
N ILE A 111 -5.06 -9.35 -6.87
CA ILE A 111 -4.45 -9.61 -5.56
C ILE A 111 -5.04 -8.62 -4.56
N ASP A 112 -5.95 -9.10 -3.73
CA ASP A 112 -6.55 -8.34 -2.63
C ASP A 112 -5.76 -8.59 -1.35
N ALA A 113 -5.00 -7.58 -0.91
CA ALA A 113 -4.17 -7.63 0.30
C ALA A 113 -4.98 -7.91 1.57
N ALA A 114 -6.26 -7.50 1.61
CA ALA A 114 -7.17 -7.76 2.72
C ALA A 114 -7.42 -9.26 2.97
N THR A 115 -7.17 -10.11 1.96
CA THR A 115 -7.33 -11.58 2.06
C THR A 115 -6.06 -12.30 2.49
N LEU A 116 -4.93 -11.60 2.56
CA LEU A 116 -3.61 -12.19 2.80
C LEU A 116 -3.17 -12.14 4.27
N THR A 117 -3.93 -11.45 5.11
CA THR A 117 -3.77 -11.40 6.57
C THR A 117 -5.12 -11.30 7.24
N SER A 118 -5.18 -11.45 8.58
CA SER A 118 -6.41 -11.19 9.33
C SER A 118 -6.64 -9.69 9.48
N LEU A 119 -7.88 -9.24 9.27
CA LEU A 119 -8.30 -7.88 9.56
C LEU A 119 -9.12 -7.85 10.85
N GLU A 120 -8.79 -6.89 11.71
CA GLU A 120 -9.49 -6.61 12.97
C GLU A 120 -10.42 -5.39 12.80
N LYS A 121 -11.28 -5.15 13.78
CA LYS A 121 -12.06 -3.93 13.89
C LYS A 121 -11.36 -3.01 14.86
N HIS A 122 -10.89 -1.88 14.37
CA HIS A 122 -10.41 -0.79 15.20
C HIS A 122 -11.34 0.41 15.03
N GLY A 123 -11.49 1.20 16.08
CA GLY A 123 -12.23 2.45 16.08
C GLY A 123 -11.30 3.60 16.45
N ASN A 124 -11.87 4.69 16.95
CA ASN A 124 -11.11 5.87 17.38
C ASN A 124 -10.25 5.61 18.62
N GLU A 125 -10.43 4.48 19.29
CA GLU A 125 -9.65 4.06 20.45
C GLU A 125 -9.24 2.60 20.29
N VAL A 126 -7.96 2.33 20.48
CA VAL A 126 -7.40 0.96 20.48
C VAL A 126 -6.52 0.80 21.71
N GLY A 127 -6.81 -0.20 22.52
CA GLY A 127 -5.88 -0.71 23.54
C GLY A 127 -6.09 -0.30 25.00
N GLY A 128 -7.04 0.55 25.39
CA GLY A 128 -6.94 0.92 26.78
C GLY A 128 -8.14 1.38 27.59
N HIS A 129 -8.95 2.20 27.05
CA HIS A 129 -10.05 2.80 27.80
C HIS A 129 -11.39 2.43 27.21
N ALA A 130 -11.65 1.13 26.94
CA ALA A 130 -13.00 0.68 26.60
C ALA A 130 -13.97 1.28 27.63
N ALA A 131 -14.39 2.50 27.36
CA ALA A 131 -15.26 3.24 28.22
C ALA A 131 -16.60 2.51 28.25
N GLU A 132 -17.16 2.33 29.45
CA GLU A 132 -18.55 2.02 29.70
C GLU A 132 -19.49 3.16 29.19
N HIS A 133 -19.30 3.55 27.92
CA HIS A 133 -20.19 4.45 27.22
C HIS A 133 -20.77 3.71 26.03
N ASP A 134 -21.90 3.03 26.29
CA ASP A 134 -22.94 2.73 25.29
C ASP A 134 -23.44 4.07 24.71
N ASP A 135 -22.64 4.76 23.94
CA ASP A 135 -23.11 5.84 23.11
C ASP A 135 -23.65 5.25 21.81
N GLU A 136 -24.99 5.11 21.75
CA GLU A 136 -25.79 4.77 20.55
C GLU A 136 -25.60 5.75 19.36
N HIS A 137 -24.51 6.50 19.32
CA HIS A 137 -24.21 7.51 18.30
C HIS A 137 -22.82 7.33 17.69
N GLY A 138 -22.65 6.23 16.94
CA GLY A 138 -21.41 5.97 16.22
C GLY A 138 -21.34 4.59 15.60
N GLU A 139 -22.48 4.06 15.13
CA GLU A 139 -22.43 3.07 14.03
C GLU A 139 -21.99 3.80 12.75
N GLU A 140 -20.83 4.39 12.75
CA GLU A 140 -20.11 4.55 11.50
C GLU A 140 -19.72 3.16 11.04
N ALA A 141 -20.13 2.84 9.85
CA ALA A 141 -20.08 1.58 9.17
C ALA A 141 -18.89 0.72 9.63
N GLY A 142 -19.15 -0.23 10.55
CA GLY A 142 -18.16 -1.06 11.21
C GLY A 142 -17.39 -1.94 10.23
N GLY A 143 -16.63 -1.32 9.35
CA GLY A 143 -15.65 -1.94 8.48
C GLY A 143 -14.48 -2.48 9.32
N LYS A 144 -13.74 -3.42 8.76
CA LYS A 144 -12.47 -3.82 9.32
C LYS A 144 -11.44 -2.74 8.99
N ASP A 145 -10.52 -2.48 9.92
CA ASP A 145 -9.42 -1.53 9.73
C ASP A 145 -8.52 -1.99 8.58
N PRO A 146 -8.29 -1.14 7.56
CA PRO A 146 -7.46 -1.49 6.43
C PRO A 146 -5.95 -1.26 6.66
N HIS A 147 -5.51 -0.55 7.72
CA HIS A 147 -4.15 -0.02 7.90
C HIS A 147 -3.09 -1.09 8.29
N ILE A 148 -3.19 -2.28 7.70
CA ILE A 148 -2.35 -3.46 7.99
C ILE A 148 -0.87 -3.26 7.71
N TRP A 149 -0.49 -2.33 6.83
CA TRP A 149 0.90 -2.07 6.45
C TRP A 149 1.70 -1.36 7.55
N LEU A 150 1.04 -0.81 8.57
CA LEU A 150 1.70 -0.17 9.72
C LEU A 150 2.16 -1.17 10.77
N ASP A 151 1.65 -2.41 10.76
CA ASP A 151 2.18 -3.53 11.52
C ASP A 151 3.15 -4.36 10.64
N PRO A 152 4.46 -4.37 10.94
CA PRO A 152 5.44 -5.09 10.14
C PRO A 152 5.18 -6.60 10.01
N VAL A 153 4.50 -7.21 10.98
CA VAL A 153 4.17 -8.65 10.96
C VAL A 153 3.03 -8.92 9.97
N LYS A 154 1.93 -8.16 10.06
CA LYS A 154 0.82 -8.26 9.09
C LYS A 154 1.29 -7.94 7.67
N TYR A 155 2.12 -6.91 7.53
CA TYR A 155 2.68 -6.56 6.21
C TYR A 155 3.63 -7.62 5.65
N SER A 156 4.34 -8.36 6.53
CA SER A 156 5.13 -9.54 6.15
C SER A 156 4.25 -10.70 5.65
N GLU A 157 3.07 -10.90 6.24
CA GLU A 157 2.09 -11.89 5.76
C GLU A 157 1.58 -11.52 4.38
N VAL A 158 1.21 -10.25 4.17
CA VAL A 158 0.80 -9.74 2.85
C VAL A 158 1.92 -9.90 1.83
N ALA A 159 3.16 -9.54 2.18
CA ALA A 159 4.32 -9.71 1.29
C ALA A 159 4.50 -11.16 0.81
N LYS A 160 4.33 -12.14 1.70
CA LYS A 160 4.38 -13.58 1.35
C LYS A 160 3.27 -13.97 0.38
N GLY A 161 2.05 -13.46 0.60
CA GLY A 161 0.91 -13.72 -0.28
C GLY A 161 1.09 -13.12 -1.68
N VAL A 162 1.58 -11.87 -1.74
CA VAL A 162 1.90 -11.19 -3.01
C VAL A 162 3.01 -11.94 -3.76
N GLY A 163 4.08 -12.33 -3.06
CA GLY A 163 5.16 -13.13 -3.66
C GLY A 163 4.65 -14.42 -4.29
N ALA A 164 3.84 -15.18 -3.56
CA ALA A 164 3.23 -16.42 -4.08
C ALA A 164 2.30 -16.16 -5.29
N ALA A 165 1.60 -15.02 -5.32
CA ALA A 165 0.77 -14.63 -6.46
C ALA A 165 1.62 -14.29 -7.68
N PHE A 166 2.73 -13.58 -7.52
CA PHE A 166 3.67 -13.25 -8.60
C PHE A 166 4.35 -14.51 -9.15
N GLU A 167 4.85 -15.42 -8.28
CA GLU A 167 5.43 -16.70 -8.68
C GLU A 167 4.47 -17.53 -9.57
N LYS A 168 3.17 -17.46 -9.27
CA LYS A 168 2.12 -18.15 -10.04
C LYS A 168 1.78 -17.45 -11.35
N ALA A 169 1.73 -16.10 -11.35
CA ALA A 169 1.28 -15.32 -12.50
C ALA A 169 2.38 -15.20 -13.57
N ASP A 170 3.64 -15.13 -13.14
CA ASP A 170 4.83 -15.01 -13.98
C ASP A 170 5.88 -16.08 -13.58
N PRO A 171 5.67 -17.34 -13.98
CA PRO A 171 6.48 -18.46 -13.54
C PRO A 171 7.93 -18.44 -14.05
N ASP A 172 8.22 -17.69 -15.11
CA ASP A 172 9.58 -17.58 -15.66
C ASP A 172 10.52 -16.85 -14.69
N HIS A 173 9.98 -15.96 -13.83
CA HIS A 173 10.73 -15.21 -12.83
C HIS A 173 10.42 -15.65 -11.37
N ALA A 174 9.75 -16.78 -11.18
CA ALA A 174 9.30 -17.25 -9.86
C ALA A 174 10.43 -17.37 -8.82
N ALA A 175 11.63 -17.81 -9.24
CA ALA A 175 12.77 -17.95 -8.33
C ALA A 175 13.24 -16.60 -7.76
N ASP A 176 13.23 -15.54 -8.58
CA ASP A 176 13.62 -14.20 -8.17
C ASP A 176 12.56 -13.58 -7.25
N TYR A 177 11.27 -13.72 -7.58
CA TYR A 177 10.17 -13.28 -6.69
C TYR A 177 10.24 -13.93 -5.33
N LYS A 178 10.51 -15.23 -5.28
CA LYS A 178 10.69 -15.96 -4.02
C LYS A 178 11.89 -15.44 -3.20
N ALA A 179 13.02 -15.20 -3.85
CA ALA A 179 14.21 -14.67 -3.19
C ALA A 179 13.99 -13.25 -2.67
N ASN A 180 13.37 -12.38 -3.47
CA ASN A 180 13.04 -11.01 -3.12
C ASN A 180 12.03 -10.95 -1.97
N THR A 181 10.99 -11.78 -2.01
CA THR A 181 10.02 -11.91 -0.92
C THR A 181 10.70 -12.30 0.39
N ALA A 182 11.57 -13.30 0.37
CA ALA A 182 12.31 -13.72 1.57
C ALA A 182 13.22 -12.59 2.11
N ALA A 183 13.85 -11.82 1.23
CA ALA A 183 14.68 -10.68 1.62
C ALA A 183 13.85 -9.55 2.23
N LEU A 184 12.66 -9.25 1.68
CA LEU A 184 11.73 -8.26 2.20
C LEU A 184 11.19 -8.68 3.57
N VAL A 185 10.72 -9.91 3.72
CA VAL A 185 10.25 -10.49 4.99
C VAL A 185 11.32 -10.34 6.09
N LYS A 186 12.58 -10.68 5.79
CA LYS A 186 13.67 -10.50 6.74
C LYS A 186 13.86 -9.04 7.19
N LYS A 187 13.66 -8.07 6.30
CA LYS A 187 13.72 -6.64 6.66
C LYS A 187 12.55 -6.24 7.56
N LEU A 188 11.34 -6.75 7.27
CA LEU A 188 10.13 -6.50 8.08
C LEU A 188 10.26 -7.13 9.47
N ASP A 189 10.77 -8.36 9.59
CA ASP A 189 11.05 -9.01 10.88
C ASP A 189 12.06 -8.19 11.71
N ALA A 190 13.09 -7.66 11.06
CA ALA A 190 14.05 -6.79 11.73
C ALA A 190 13.43 -5.44 12.15
N LEU A 191 12.50 -4.90 11.38
CA LEU A 191 11.74 -3.70 11.74
C LEU A 191 10.85 -3.99 12.97
N ASN A 192 10.11 -5.11 12.97
CA ASN A 192 9.31 -5.53 14.11
C ASN A 192 10.15 -5.59 15.40
N THR A 193 11.32 -6.25 15.34
CA THR A 193 12.22 -6.34 16.50
C THR A 193 12.65 -4.96 17.02
N ARG A 194 12.90 -3.99 16.11
CA ARG A 194 13.25 -2.62 16.52
C ARG A 194 12.09 -1.90 17.21
N PHE A 195 10.87 -2.09 16.73
CA PHE A 195 9.68 -1.54 17.40
C PHE A 195 9.44 -2.19 18.76
N GLU A 196 9.52 -3.52 18.86
CA GLU A 196 9.42 -4.25 20.14
C GLU A 196 10.45 -3.75 21.16
N ASP A 197 11.72 -3.69 20.77
CA ASP A 197 12.79 -3.23 21.65
C ASP A 197 12.66 -1.74 22.00
N GLY A 198 12.26 -0.92 21.04
CA GLY A 198 12.18 0.53 21.19
C GLY A 198 10.99 1.01 22.01
N LEU A 199 9.90 0.22 22.11
CA LEU A 199 8.66 0.61 22.78
C LEU A 199 8.33 -0.19 24.03
N LYS A 200 9.14 -1.19 24.40
CA LYS A 200 8.89 -2.04 25.58
C LYS A 200 8.93 -1.26 26.90
N ASN A 201 9.82 -0.28 27.03
CA ASN A 201 10.05 0.49 28.23
C ASN A 201 9.77 1.98 27.98
N THR A 202 8.51 2.37 28.08
CA THR A 202 8.03 3.75 27.92
C THR A 202 7.39 4.24 29.20
N ASP A 203 7.39 5.55 29.44
CA ASP A 203 6.75 6.16 30.61
C ASP A 203 5.22 6.23 30.44
N SER A 204 4.73 6.43 29.18
CA SER A 204 3.33 6.37 28.80
C SER A 204 3.12 5.32 27.72
N LYS A 205 1.89 4.85 27.57
CA LYS A 205 1.47 3.95 26.49
C LYS A 205 0.48 4.62 25.53
N VAL A 206 -0.01 5.80 25.87
CA VAL A 206 -1.08 6.49 25.13
C VAL A 206 -0.49 7.54 24.19
N PHE A 207 -0.97 7.55 22.96
CA PHE A 207 -0.64 8.57 21.96
C PHE A 207 -1.89 8.99 21.18
N ILE A 208 -1.91 10.26 20.73
CA ILE A 208 -3.03 10.85 20.00
C ILE A 208 -2.66 11.05 18.55
N THR A 209 -3.51 10.63 17.60
CA THR A 209 -3.34 10.73 16.15
C THR A 209 -4.45 11.56 15.49
N THR A 210 -4.24 12.02 14.26
CA THR A 210 -5.27 12.72 13.48
C THR A 210 -6.39 11.78 13.05
N HIS A 211 -6.08 10.57 12.53
CA HIS A 211 -7.08 9.54 12.25
C HIS A 211 -6.62 8.16 12.75
N ALA A 212 -7.53 7.21 12.80
CA ALA A 212 -7.34 5.88 13.36
C ALA A 212 -6.59 4.95 12.41
N ALA A 213 -5.32 5.24 12.12
CA ALA A 213 -4.49 4.43 11.22
C ALA A 213 -3.58 3.44 11.96
N PHE A 214 -3.25 3.71 13.22
CA PHE A 214 -2.19 2.99 13.93
C PHE A 214 -2.71 1.89 14.86
N GLY A 215 -3.98 1.47 14.71
CA GLY A 215 -4.61 0.46 15.54
C GLY A 215 -3.84 -0.85 15.61
N TYR A 216 -3.42 -1.39 14.47
CA TYR A 216 -2.60 -2.62 14.43
C TYR A 216 -1.22 -2.45 15.07
N LEU A 217 -0.58 -1.29 14.89
CA LEU A 217 0.69 -0.96 15.53
C LEU A 217 0.50 -0.85 17.06
N ALA A 218 -0.55 -0.16 17.51
CA ALA A 218 -0.87 0.00 18.92
C ALA A 218 -1.10 -1.37 19.58
N GLU A 219 -1.94 -2.20 18.99
CA GLU A 219 -2.21 -3.56 19.49
C GLU A 219 -0.93 -4.40 19.54
N ARG A 220 -0.12 -4.39 18.47
CA ARG A 220 1.12 -5.16 18.37
C ARG A 220 2.10 -4.86 19.49
N TYR A 221 2.28 -3.60 19.84
CA TYR A 221 3.32 -3.17 20.80
C TYR A 221 2.76 -2.78 22.18
N GLY A 222 1.48 -3.11 22.44
CA GLY A 222 0.84 -2.85 23.74
C GLY A 222 0.74 -1.35 24.04
N LEU A 223 0.44 -0.56 23.03
CA LEU A 223 0.15 0.87 23.11
C LEU A 223 -1.35 1.12 23.03
N THR A 224 -1.76 2.34 23.33
CA THR A 224 -3.12 2.84 23.17
C THR A 224 -3.13 3.98 22.16
N GLU A 225 -3.80 3.78 21.03
CA GLU A 225 -4.10 4.86 20.08
C GLU A 225 -5.40 5.54 20.45
N GLU A 226 -5.39 6.86 20.46
CA GLU A 226 -6.53 7.73 20.60
C GLU A 226 -6.62 8.64 19.39
N ALA A 227 -7.44 8.27 18.41
CA ALA A 227 -7.56 9.04 17.18
C ALA A 227 -8.58 10.18 17.31
N ILE A 228 -8.28 11.32 16.71
CA ILE A 228 -9.18 12.47 16.62
C ILE A 228 -10.37 12.11 15.71
N ASN A 229 -10.08 11.62 14.50
CA ASN A 229 -11.05 11.15 13.50
C ASN A 229 -11.14 9.63 13.51
N GLY A 230 -12.13 9.07 12.79
CA GLY A 230 -12.25 7.64 12.53
C GLY A 230 -11.18 7.10 11.56
N LEU A 231 -11.51 6.01 10.88
CA LEU A 231 -10.64 5.40 9.85
C LEU A 231 -10.48 6.26 8.59
N ASP A 232 -11.36 7.24 8.40
CA ASP A 232 -11.31 8.22 7.32
C ASP A 232 -10.68 9.53 7.83
N PRO A 233 -9.50 9.94 7.28
CA PRO A 233 -8.79 11.13 7.73
C PRO A 233 -9.54 12.45 7.43
N GLU A 234 -10.40 12.49 6.41
CA GLU A 234 -11.17 13.68 6.02
C GLU A 234 -12.47 13.85 6.84
N SER A 235 -12.81 12.88 7.71
CA SER A 235 -13.93 13.01 8.62
C SER A 235 -13.71 14.12 9.67
N GLU A 236 -14.80 14.68 10.21
CA GLU A 236 -14.71 15.70 11.26
C GLU A 236 -15.03 15.12 12.64
N PRO A 237 -14.20 15.36 13.67
CA PRO A 237 -14.46 14.87 15.01
C PRO A 237 -15.68 15.58 15.63
N SER A 238 -16.44 14.86 16.44
CA SER A 238 -17.49 15.49 17.23
C SER A 238 -16.91 16.43 18.30
N ALA A 239 -17.68 17.47 18.69
CA ALA A 239 -17.26 18.36 19.77
C ALA A 239 -17.07 17.64 21.13
N ASN A 240 -17.75 16.52 21.33
CA ASN A 240 -17.56 15.67 22.52
C ASN A 240 -16.22 14.95 22.45
N ARG A 241 -15.89 14.34 21.29
CA ARG A 241 -14.61 13.65 21.09
C ARG A 241 -13.42 14.58 21.39
N VAL A 242 -13.43 15.81 20.89
CA VAL A 242 -12.39 16.81 21.18
C VAL A 242 -12.23 17.06 22.67
N LYS A 243 -13.33 17.27 23.41
CA LYS A 243 -13.29 17.48 24.87
C LYS A 243 -12.78 16.28 25.64
N ASP A 244 -13.17 15.06 25.20
CA ASP A 244 -12.75 13.83 25.84
C ASP A 244 -11.24 13.58 25.60
N LEU A 245 -10.73 13.85 24.41
CA LEU A 245 -9.29 13.81 24.11
C LEU A 245 -8.49 14.79 24.98
N GLU A 246 -8.95 16.03 25.16
CA GLU A 246 -8.28 17.02 26.03
C GLU A 246 -8.25 16.56 27.50
N LYS A 247 -9.34 15.95 27.99
CA LYS A 247 -9.45 15.42 29.35
C LYS A 247 -8.53 14.21 29.54
N MET A 248 -8.56 13.28 28.61
CA MET A 248 -7.79 12.06 28.65
C MET A 248 -6.28 12.35 28.52
N ALA A 249 -5.89 13.26 27.62
CA ALA A 249 -4.50 13.66 27.47
C ALA A 249 -3.86 14.14 28.79
N LYS A 250 -4.65 14.84 29.62
CA LYS A 250 -4.21 15.28 30.97
C LYS A 250 -4.13 14.12 31.96
N ALA A 251 -5.08 13.17 31.91
CA ALA A 251 -5.15 12.04 32.83
C ALA A 251 -4.00 11.05 32.60
N ASP A 252 -3.67 10.79 31.32
CA ASP A 252 -2.71 9.77 30.91
C ASP A 252 -1.30 10.34 30.64
N GLY A 253 -1.10 11.64 30.89
CA GLY A 253 0.19 12.29 30.74
C GLY A 253 0.67 12.35 29.30
N VAL A 254 -0.24 12.41 28.33
CA VAL A 254 0.09 12.57 26.92
C VAL A 254 0.83 13.88 26.72
N THR A 255 1.90 13.86 25.95
CA THR A 255 2.75 15.04 25.72
C THR A 255 2.63 15.60 24.31
N THR A 256 2.14 14.79 23.36
CA THR A 256 2.22 15.06 21.93
C THR A 256 0.95 14.61 21.21
N VAL A 257 0.41 15.47 20.34
CA VAL A 257 -0.60 15.12 19.34
C VAL A 257 0.12 14.94 18.01
N PHE A 258 -0.06 13.78 17.42
CA PHE A 258 0.52 13.47 16.13
C PHE A 258 -0.39 13.90 14.98
N TYR A 259 0.24 14.40 13.92
CA TYR A 259 -0.41 14.70 12.64
C TYR A 259 0.34 14.03 11.49
N GLU A 260 -0.31 13.93 10.37
CA GLU A 260 0.16 13.25 9.16
C GLU A 260 0.52 14.23 8.04
N THR A 261 1.12 13.73 6.95
CA THR A 261 1.74 14.60 5.93
C THR A 261 0.84 14.90 4.73
N LEU A 262 -0.24 14.15 4.52
CA LEU A 262 -1.13 14.26 3.35
C LEU A 262 -2.36 15.14 3.61
N VAL A 263 -2.82 15.23 4.85
CA VAL A 263 -4.00 16.01 5.24
C VAL A 263 -3.66 17.24 6.08
N SER A 264 -4.68 18.03 6.45
CA SER A 264 -4.50 19.25 7.21
C SER A 264 -4.14 18.98 8.68
N ASP A 265 -3.07 19.58 9.16
CA ASP A 265 -2.63 19.52 10.56
C ASP A 265 -3.38 20.47 11.51
N ARG A 266 -4.39 21.21 11.00
CA ARG A 266 -5.08 22.28 11.75
C ARG A 266 -5.75 21.78 13.02
N THR A 267 -6.52 20.70 12.93
CA THR A 267 -7.25 20.13 14.07
C THR A 267 -6.30 19.64 15.15
N ALA A 268 -5.24 18.90 14.77
CA ALA A 268 -4.21 18.46 15.70
C ALA A 268 -3.52 19.63 16.41
N LYS A 269 -3.17 20.68 15.68
CA LYS A 269 -2.55 21.89 16.26
C LYS A 269 -3.50 22.65 17.20
N THR A 270 -4.78 22.71 16.89
CA THR A 270 -5.79 23.34 17.77
C THR A 270 -5.89 22.58 19.08
N ILE A 271 -6.11 21.25 19.03
CA ILE A 271 -6.21 20.40 20.23
C ILE A 271 -4.92 20.49 21.06
N ALA A 272 -3.76 20.40 20.42
CA ALA A 272 -2.48 20.50 21.10
C ALA A 272 -2.32 21.86 21.80
N SER A 273 -2.69 22.97 21.15
CA SER A 273 -2.66 24.31 21.73
C SER A 273 -3.56 24.44 22.95
N ASP A 274 -4.79 23.95 22.84
CA ASP A 274 -5.81 24.09 23.90
C ASP A 274 -5.49 23.21 25.13
N ALA A 275 -4.89 22.04 24.88
CA ALA A 275 -4.43 21.12 25.93
C ALA A 275 -3.02 21.41 26.45
N GLY A 276 -2.26 22.32 25.83
CA GLY A 276 -0.87 22.62 26.20
C GLY A 276 0.12 21.52 25.80
N LEU A 277 -0.18 20.79 24.72
CA LEU A 277 0.63 19.68 24.22
C LEU A 277 1.55 20.12 23.06
N LYS A 278 2.53 19.30 22.75
CA LYS A 278 3.36 19.43 21.54
C LYS A 278 2.65 18.80 20.34
N THR A 279 3.12 19.12 19.13
CA THR A 279 2.75 18.39 17.92
C THR A 279 3.99 17.78 17.30
N ASP A 280 3.84 16.59 16.71
CA ASP A 280 4.87 15.96 15.91
C ASP A 280 4.23 15.14 14.76
N VAL A 281 5.03 14.68 13.81
CA VAL A 281 4.56 13.85 12.69
C VAL A 281 4.62 12.37 13.07
N LEU A 282 3.50 11.66 12.86
CA LEU A 282 3.43 10.22 12.76
C LEU A 282 2.78 9.91 11.39
N ASP A 283 3.55 9.39 10.47
CA ASP A 283 3.16 9.26 9.06
C ASP A 283 2.51 7.88 8.82
N PRO A 284 1.23 7.80 8.38
CA PRO A 284 0.57 6.53 8.07
C PRO A 284 1.10 5.86 6.80
N ILE A 285 2.07 6.48 6.11
CA ILE A 285 2.78 5.92 4.94
C ILE A 285 1.82 5.57 3.79
N GLU A 286 0.78 6.32 3.60
CA GLU A 286 -0.18 6.15 2.50
C GLU A 286 0.36 6.67 1.17
N GLY A 287 1.36 7.54 1.24
CA GLY A 287 2.11 8.09 0.12
C GLY A 287 3.42 8.72 0.59
N ILE A 288 4.44 8.69 -0.25
CA ILE A 288 5.72 9.36 0.03
C ILE A 288 5.79 10.69 -0.71
N THR A 289 6.13 11.75 0.03
CA THR A 289 6.30 13.10 -0.50
C THR A 289 7.58 13.74 0.04
N GLU A 290 7.87 14.96 -0.39
CA GLU A 290 8.98 15.76 0.19
C GLU A 290 8.78 16.11 1.67
N LYS A 291 7.55 16.00 2.18
CA LYS A 291 7.23 16.22 3.60
C LYS A 291 7.43 14.96 4.45
N SER A 292 7.47 13.78 3.85
CA SER A 292 7.69 12.52 4.56
C SER A 292 9.09 12.48 5.17
N ARG A 293 9.21 11.94 6.38
CA ARG A 293 10.47 11.86 7.13
C ARG A 293 11.35 10.67 6.70
N GLY A 294 11.24 10.26 5.45
CA GLY A 294 11.99 9.18 4.83
C GLY A 294 11.70 9.08 3.34
N LYS A 295 12.59 8.43 2.62
CA LYS A 295 12.47 8.25 1.17
C LYS A 295 11.74 6.96 0.76
N ASP A 296 11.51 6.07 1.70
CA ASP A 296 10.86 4.78 1.50
C ASP A 296 10.14 4.32 2.79
N TYR A 297 9.38 3.25 2.68
CA TYR A 297 8.62 2.65 3.77
C TYR A 297 9.46 2.45 5.04
N PHE A 298 10.66 1.85 4.92
CA PHE A 298 11.50 1.57 6.08
C PHE A 298 12.01 2.83 6.75
N ALA A 299 12.43 3.81 5.96
CA ALA A 299 12.94 5.08 6.50
C ALA A 299 11.85 5.87 7.23
N VAL A 300 10.61 5.86 6.73
CA VAL A 300 9.47 6.51 7.41
C VAL A 300 9.08 5.75 8.68
N GLN A 301 9.03 4.41 8.65
CA GLN A 301 8.78 3.60 9.85
C GLN A 301 9.82 3.85 10.95
N GLU A 302 11.09 3.97 10.60
CA GLU A 302 12.15 4.33 11.56
C GLU A 302 11.96 5.76 12.15
N ALA A 303 11.47 6.70 11.35
CA ALA A 303 11.12 8.03 11.83
C ALA A 303 9.91 8.00 12.76
N ASN A 304 8.88 7.20 12.42
CA ASN A 304 7.70 6.96 13.25
C ASN A 304 8.09 6.36 14.62
N LEU A 305 8.96 5.33 14.61
CA LEU A 305 9.47 4.75 15.86
C LEU A 305 10.14 5.81 16.75
N LYS A 306 11.00 6.65 16.18
CA LYS A 306 11.66 7.73 16.94
C LYS A 306 10.68 8.75 17.49
N ALA A 307 9.65 9.11 16.71
CA ALA A 307 8.61 10.05 17.15
C ALA A 307 7.79 9.45 18.31
N LEU A 308 7.40 8.19 18.24
CA LEU A 308 6.73 7.46 19.32
C LEU A 308 7.62 7.35 20.56
N GLN A 309 8.89 7.00 20.42
CA GLN A 309 9.85 6.93 21.54
C GLN A 309 9.95 8.26 22.26
N ALA A 310 10.05 9.37 21.52
CA ALA A 310 10.15 10.70 22.10
C ALA A 310 8.86 11.12 22.83
N ALA A 311 7.70 10.82 22.26
CA ALA A 311 6.39 11.17 22.82
C ALA A 311 6.04 10.32 24.06
N LEU A 312 6.38 9.04 24.03
CA LEU A 312 6.06 8.06 25.08
C LEU A 312 7.13 7.97 26.20
N GLY A 313 8.22 8.72 26.08
CA GLY A 313 9.31 8.70 27.08
C GLY A 313 10.06 7.39 27.13
N ALA A 314 10.45 6.85 25.98
CA ALA A 314 11.22 5.59 25.91
C ALA A 314 12.61 5.73 26.57
N LYS A 315 13.04 4.63 27.26
CA LYS A 315 14.29 4.56 28.04
C LYS A 315 15.28 3.58 27.45
#